data_71597d65adb36cc7ba631a372b419094
#
_entry.id   71597d65adb36cc7ba631a372b419094
#
_cell.length_a   1.000
_cell.length_b   1.000
_cell.length_c   1.000
_cell.angle_alpha   90.00
_cell.angle_beta   90.00
_cell.angle_gamma   90.00
#
_symmetry.space_group_name_H-M   'P 1'
#
loop_
_entity.id
_entity.type
_entity.pdbx_description
1 polymer ?
#
loop_
_entity_poly.entity_id
_entity_poly.type
_entity_poly.pdbx_seq_one_letter_code
_entity_poly.pdbx_strand_id
1 'polypeptide(L)'
;MNKHQVLKQYFGYDEFRDGQETLIDSILSGRDTLGIMPTGAGKSLCFQIPALMMDGITLVISPLISLMKDQVEALNQAGVHAAYLNSSLTASQYYRALAYAREGRYPIIYVAPERLVTEEFLDFARNTKISMVAIDEAHCVSQWGQDFRPSYLKIVEFIERMEVRPVVSAFTATATKEVRDDISDILMLRKPTVLTTGFDRPNLYFGVQAPKDKYETMKNFLELHPGQSGVIYCLTRKNVEEVCEKLRADGFSVTRYHAGLSDAERQKNQEDFIYDRAAIIGKDRKSGSAGMPRPIS
;
A
#
# COMPACT_ATOMS: atom_id res chain seq x y z
N MET A 1 26.76 -2.01 -2.40
CA MET A 1 26.21 -1.16 -1.33
C MET A 1 25.63 -2.06 -0.24
N ASN A 2 25.77 -1.68 1.03
CA ASN A 2 25.07 -2.37 2.10
C ASN A 2 23.66 -1.76 2.34
N LYS A 3 22.81 -2.44 3.11
CA LYS A 3 21.41 -2.04 3.33
C LYS A 3 21.26 -0.62 3.94
N HIS A 4 22.16 -0.19 4.84
CA HIS A 4 22.14 1.16 5.42
C HIS A 4 22.50 2.24 4.39
N GLN A 5 23.43 1.94 3.48
CA GLN A 5 23.76 2.87 2.39
C GLN A 5 22.59 3.02 1.42
N VAL A 6 21.88 1.91 1.10
CA VAL A 6 20.67 1.95 0.28
C VAL A 6 19.58 2.76 0.98
N LEU A 7 19.34 2.54 2.27
CA LEU A 7 18.37 3.27 3.09
C LEU A 7 18.65 4.78 3.04
N LYS A 8 19.91 5.19 3.30
CA LYS A 8 20.28 6.60 3.30
C LYS A 8 20.20 7.24 1.93
N GLN A 9 20.72 6.56 0.91
CA GLN A 9 20.85 7.12 -0.44
C GLN A 9 19.50 7.34 -1.12
N TYR A 10 18.59 6.34 -1.06
CA TYR A 10 17.33 6.38 -1.81
C TYR A 10 16.14 6.82 -0.97
N PHE A 11 16.18 6.64 0.33
CA PHE A 11 15.05 6.93 1.21
C PHE A 11 15.31 8.03 2.23
N GLY A 12 16.57 8.47 2.38
CA GLY A 12 16.95 9.59 3.24
C GLY A 12 16.95 9.30 4.75
N TYR A 13 16.74 8.04 5.16
CA TYR A 13 16.74 7.65 6.57
C TYR A 13 18.12 7.18 7.02
N ASP A 14 18.46 7.49 8.27
CA ASP A 14 19.74 7.07 8.87
C ASP A 14 19.65 5.70 9.54
N GLU A 15 18.49 5.33 10.06
CA GLU A 15 18.26 4.11 10.83
C GLU A 15 16.99 3.39 10.40
N PHE A 16 17.01 2.07 10.53
CA PHE A 16 15.83 1.24 10.37
C PHE A 16 14.90 1.36 11.60
N ARG A 17 13.61 1.28 11.35
CA ARG A 17 12.63 1.12 12.42
C ARG A 17 12.65 -0.32 12.94
N ASP A 18 12.09 -0.50 14.14
CA ASP A 18 11.98 -1.81 14.77
C ASP A 18 11.38 -2.87 13.83
N GLY A 19 12.07 -4.02 13.75
CA GLY A 19 11.71 -5.16 12.93
C GLY A 19 12.04 -5.07 11.43
N GLN A 20 12.27 -3.88 10.85
CA GLN A 20 12.58 -3.76 9.43
C GLN A 20 13.87 -4.50 9.08
N GLU A 21 14.91 -4.30 9.85
CA GLU A 21 16.23 -4.90 9.58
C GLU A 21 16.20 -6.42 9.63
N THR A 22 15.45 -6.99 10.57
CA THR A 22 15.26 -8.45 10.69
C THR A 22 14.62 -9.05 9.44
N LEU A 23 13.58 -8.39 8.89
CA LEU A 23 12.90 -8.85 7.67
C LEU A 23 13.79 -8.70 6.44
N ILE A 24 14.49 -7.57 6.30
CA ILE A 24 15.44 -7.29 5.22
C ILE A 24 16.54 -8.37 5.20
N ASP A 25 17.17 -8.65 6.33
CA ASP A 25 18.22 -9.68 6.44
C ASP A 25 17.72 -11.08 6.12
N SER A 26 16.50 -11.40 6.54
CA SER A 26 15.85 -12.65 6.18
C SER A 26 15.68 -12.79 4.67
N ILE A 27 15.14 -11.77 4.00
CA ILE A 27 14.95 -11.74 2.54
C ILE A 27 16.29 -11.87 1.82
N LEU A 28 17.28 -11.07 2.22
CA LEU A 28 18.62 -11.10 1.62
C LEU A 28 19.35 -12.44 1.82
N SER A 29 19.01 -13.18 2.86
CA SER A 29 19.51 -14.56 3.08
C SER A 29 18.75 -15.63 2.28
N GLY A 30 17.80 -15.24 1.42
CA GLY A 30 17.01 -16.15 0.58
C GLY A 30 15.87 -16.85 1.32
N ARG A 31 15.43 -16.36 2.47
CA ARG A 31 14.32 -16.93 3.24
C ARG A 31 13.02 -16.17 2.99
N ASP A 32 11.93 -16.94 2.93
CA ASP A 32 10.59 -16.35 2.91
C ASP A 32 10.31 -15.58 4.21
N THR A 33 9.46 -14.56 4.11
CA THR A 33 9.11 -13.73 5.27
C THR A 33 7.62 -13.44 5.35
N LEU A 34 7.12 -13.26 6.56
CA LEU A 34 5.79 -12.72 6.83
C LEU A 34 5.92 -11.59 7.85
N GLY A 35 5.77 -10.36 7.38
CA GLY A 35 5.80 -9.15 8.20
C GLY A 35 4.41 -8.65 8.53
N ILE A 36 4.03 -8.65 9.80
CA ILE A 36 2.79 -8.05 10.31
C ILE A 36 3.17 -6.76 11.01
N MET A 37 2.98 -5.66 10.31
CA MET A 37 3.46 -4.34 10.74
C MET A 37 2.34 -3.30 10.55
N PRO A 38 2.03 -2.45 11.52
CA PRO A 38 0.97 -1.46 11.39
C PRO A 38 1.22 -0.50 10.22
N THR A 39 0.15 0.15 9.75
CA THR A 39 0.26 1.23 8.76
C THR A 39 1.19 2.32 9.27
N GLY A 40 2.10 2.80 8.43
CA GLY A 40 3.11 3.79 8.81
C GLY A 40 4.37 3.22 9.46
N ALA A 41 4.47 1.90 9.73
CA ALA A 41 5.69 1.27 10.23
C ALA A 41 6.80 1.11 9.16
N GLY A 42 6.52 1.49 7.90
CA GLY A 42 7.49 1.41 6.82
C GLY A 42 7.62 0.02 6.19
N LYS A 43 6.51 -0.74 6.07
CA LYS A 43 6.47 -2.05 5.41
C LYS A 43 7.14 -2.06 4.03
N SER A 44 6.91 -1.01 3.23
CA SER A 44 7.44 -0.93 1.87
C SER A 44 8.97 -1.00 1.83
N LEU A 45 9.66 -0.41 2.78
CA LEU A 45 11.13 -0.47 2.86
C LEU A 45 11.64 -1.89 3.05
N CYS A 46 10.88 -2.75 3.74
CA CYS A 46 11.27 -4.13 4.00
C CYS A 46 11.43 -4.98 2.73
N PHE A 47 10.75 -4.62 1.63
CA PHE A 47 10.93 -5.28 0.33
C PHE A 47 11.63 -4.39 -0.71
N GLN A 48 11.52 -3.06 -0.62
CA GLN A 48 12.17 -2.15 -1.57
C GLN A 48 13.70 -2.16 -1.42
N ILE A 49 14.21 -2.22 -0.18
CA ILE A 49 15.66 -2.29 0.05
C ILE A 49 16.26 -3.60 -0.47
N PRO A 50 15.75 -4.79 -0.12
CA PRO A 50 16.22 -6.03 -0.76
C PRO A 50 16.12 -6.01 -2.28
N ALA A 51 15.06 -5.45 -2.85
CA ALA A 51 14.89 -5.36 -4.29
C ALA A 51 16.01 -4.58 -4.98
N LEU A 52 16.59 -3.58 -4.32
CA LEU A 52 17.74 -2.80 -4.83
C LEU A 52 19.08 -3.49 -4.61
N MET A 53 19.12 -4.55 -3.80
CA MET A 53 20.35 -5.27 -3.45
C MET A 53 20.44 -6.65 -4.11
N MET A 54 19.32 -7.23 -4.48
CA MET A 54 19.24 -8.55 -5.13
C MET A 54 19.46 -8.41 -6.63
N ASP A 55 20.05 -9.43 -7.23
CA ASP A 55 20.22 -9.51 -8.69
C ASP A 55 18.96 -10.11 -9.32
N GLY A 56 18.31 -9.34 -10.19
CA GLY A 56 17.04 -9.67 -10.84
C GLY A 56 15.92 -8.68 -10.49
N ILE A 57 14.70 -9.03 -10.86
CA ILE A 57 13.52 -8.18 -10.68
C ILE A 57 12.74 -8.64 -9.44
N THR A 58 12.33 -7.68 -8.64
CA THR A 58 11.32 -7.87 -7.59
C THR A 58 9.95 -7.51 -8.13
N LEU A 59 9.01 -8.47 -8.07
CA LEU A 59 7.60 -8.22 -8.34
C LEU A 59 6.89 -7.86 -7.03
N VAL A 60 6.24 -6.72 -6.99
CA VAL A 60 5.42 -6.30 -5.83
C VAL A 60 3.95 -6.43 -6.22
N ILE A 61 3.26 -7.36 -5.58
CA ILE A 61 1.84 -7.58 -5.80
C ILE A 61 1.03 -6.71 -4.85
N SER A 62 0.20 -5.84 -5.41
CA SER A 62 -0.65 -4.93 -4.63
C SER A 62 -2.08 -4.91 -5.17
N PRO A 63 -3.10 -4.76 -4.30
CA PRO A 63 -4.50 -4.81 -4.71
C PRO A 63 -5.05 -3.48 -5.24
N LEU A 64 -4.31 -2.39 -5.08
CA LEU A 64 -4.79 -1.04 -5.31
C LEU A 64 -3.96 -0.32 -6.37
N ILE A 65 -4.60 -0.02 -7.51
CA ILE A 65 -3.96 0.67 -8.66
C ILE A 65 -3.43 2.06 -8.28
N SER A 66 -4.18 2.82 -7.47
CA SER A 66 -3.74 4.13 -7.00
C SER A 66 -2.46 4.03 -6.18
N LEU A 67 -2.43 3.09 -5.22
CA LEU A 67 -1.25 2.86 -4.38
C LEU A 67 -0.03 2.45 -5.20
N MET A 68 -0.20 1.60 -6.23
CA MET A 68 0.90 1.25 -7.13
C MET A 68 1.49 2.47 -7.82
N LYS A 69 0.65 3.39 -8.31
CA LYS A 69 1.10 4.62 -8.98
C LYS A 69 1.88 5.50 -8.02
N ASP A 70 1.34 5.74 -6.83
CA ASP A 70 1.96 6.58 -5.80
C ASP A 70 3.33 6.00 -5.39
N GLN A 71 3.41 4.68 -5.18
CA GLN A 71 4.66 4.00 -4.82
C GLN A 71 5.71 4.06 -5.93
N VAL A 72 5.30 3.84 -7.18
CA VAL A 72 6.20 3.91 -8.34
C VAL A 72 6.68 5.35 -8.56
N GLU A 73 5.81 6.34 -8.40
CA GLU A 73 6.18 7.74 -8.52
C GLU A 73 7.20 8.14 -7.45
N ALA A 74 6.96 7.77 -6.20
CA ALA A 74 7.88 8.03 -5.09
C ALA A 74 9.26 7.37 -5.32
N LEU A 75 9.29 6.13 -5.80
CA LEU A 75 10.55 5.44 -6.14
C LEU A 75 11.30 6.15 -7.27
N ASN A 76 10.60 6.54 -8.34
CA ASN A 76 11.22 7.25 -9.46
C ASN A 76 11.77 8.62 -9.01
N GLN A 77 11.08 9.35 -8.14
CA GLN A 77 11.55 10.60 -7.54
C GLN A 77 12.78 10.37 -6.66
N ALA A 78 12.86 9.23 -5.97
CA ALA A 78 14.03 8.84 -5.20
C ALA A 78 15.22 8.33 -6.06
N GLY A 79 15.07 8.30 -7.39
CA GLY A 79 16.11 7.83 -8.31
C GLY A 79 16.12 6.31 -8.51
N VAL A 80 15.07 5.60 -8.09
CA VAL A 80 14.89 4.16 -8.34
C VAL A 80 13.93 3.97 -9.50
N HIS A 81 14.42 3.42 -10.61
CA HIS A 81 13.55 3.13 -11.76
C HIS A 81 12.57 2.01 -11.43
N ALA A 82 11.30 2.35 -11.32
CA ALA A 82 10.23 1.39 -11.06
C ALA A 82 9.11 1.55 -12.10
N ALA A 83 8.35 0.49 -12.31
CA ALA A 83 7.18 0.47 -13.18
C ALA A 83 5.98 -0.20 -12.49
N TYR A 84 4.79 0.01 -13.04
CA TYR A 84 3.60 -0.75 -12.66
C TYR A 84 2.94 -1.40 -13.88
N LEU A 85 2.34 -2.57 -13.67
CA LEU A 85 1.62 -3.34 -14.67
C LEU A 85 0.21 -3.65 -14.16
N ASN A 86 -0.76 -2.84 -14.57
CA ASN A 86 -2.16 -2.98 -14.17
C ASN A 86 -3.12 -2.69 -15.34
N SER A 87 -4.42 -2.68 -15.09
CA SER A 87 -5.45 -2.48 -16.12
C SER A 87 -5.55 -1.04 -16.65
N SER A 88 -4.89 -0.06 -16.02
CA SER A 88 -4.91 1.33 -16.49
C SER A 88 -3.96 1.59 -17.66
N LEU A 89 -3.06 0.66 -17.97
CA LEU A 89 -2.13 0.80 -19.10
C LEU A 89 -2.80 0.44 -20.42
N THR A 90 -2.49 1.20 -21.47
CA THR A 90 -2.76 0.78 -22.84
C THR A 90 -1.87 -0.40 -23.22
N ALA A 91 -2.26 -1.18 -24.24
CA ALA A 91 -1.44 -2.29 -24.74
C ALA A 91 0.00 -1.84 -25.09
N SER A 92 0.15 -0.71 -25.79
CA SER A 92 1.46 -0.17 -26.14
C SER A 92 2.32 0.17 -24.93
N GLN A 93 1.73 0.77 -23.88
CA GLN A 93 2.44 1.06 -22.64
C GLN A 93 2.85 -0.22 -21.91
N TYR A 94 1.96 -1.21 -21.87
CA TYR A 94 2.22 -2.49 -21.24
C TYR A 94 3.40 -3.23 -21.90
N TYR A 95 3.38 -3.41 -23.22
CA TYR A 95 4.46 -4.09 -23.93
C TYR A 95 5.79 -3.34 -23.87
N ARG A 96 5.77 -2.01 -23.88
CA ARG A 96 6.96 -1.19 -23.68
C ARG A 96 7.54 -1.37 -22.27
N ALA A 97 6.70 -1.43 -21.25
CA ALA A 97 7.17 -1.68 -19.88
C ALA A 97 7.80 -3.06 -19.73
N LEU A 98 7.22 -4.11 -20.35
CA LEU A 98 7.83 -5.45 -20.38
C LEU A 98 9.17 -5.48 -21.15
N ALA A 99 9.28 -4.76 -22.26
CA ALA A 99 10.54 -4.66 -23.01
C ALA A 99 11.64 -4.01 -22.14
N TYR A 100 11.35 -2.91 -21.48
CA TYR A 100 12.30 -2.25 -20.58
C TYR A 100 12.66 -3.13 -19.37
N ALA A 101 11.71 -3.92 -18.87
CA ALA A 101 11.97 -4.87 -17.81
C ALA A 101 12.94 -5.98 -18.25
N ARG A 102 12.78 -6.52 -19.47
CA ARG A 102 13.73 -7.49 -20.07
C ARG A 102 15.14 -6.91 -20.24
N GLU A 103 15.26 -5.61 -20.47
CA GLU A 103 16.54 -4.90 -20.53
C GLU A 103 17.15 -4.64 -19.13
N GLY A 104 16.51 -5.08 -18.05
CA GLY A 104 16.98 -4.89 -16.67
C GLY A 104 16.87 -3.46 -16.14
N ARG A 105 16.03 -2.62 -16.77
CA ARG A 105 15.87 -1.22 -16.33
C ARG A 105 15.14 -1.05 -15.00
N TYR A 106 14.33 -2.04 -14.60
CA TYR A 106 13.48 -1.96 -13.43
C TYR A 106 13.87 -3.01 -12.39
N PRO A 107 14.50 -2.64 -11.28
CA PRO A 107 14.70 -3.54 -10.15
C PRO A 107 13.37 -3.89 -9.44
N ILE A 108 12.34 -3.02 -9.57
CA ILE A 108 11.05 -3.20 -8.91
C ILE A 108 9.92 -2.97 -9.92
N ILE A 109 8.98 -3.92 -9.97
CA ILE A 109 7.76 -3.80 -10.79
C ILE A 109 6.55 -4.13 -9.91
N TYR A 110 5.62 -3.18 -9.80
CA TYR A 110 4.33 -3.39 -9.17
C TYR A 110 3.36 -4.04 -10.15
N VAL A 111 2.71 -5.12 -9.73
CA VAL A 111 1.85 -5.91 -10.62
C VAL A 111 0.49 -6.14 -9.97
N ALA A 112 -0.57 -5.92 -10.72
CA ALA A 112 -1.91 -6.33 -10.30
C ALA A 112 -2.04 -7.85 -10.37
N PRO A 113 -2.66 -8.51 -9.36
CA PRO A 113 -2.73 -9.98 -9.29
C PRO A 113 -3.31 -10.61 -10.57
N GLU A 114 -4.23 -9.94 -11.24
CA GLU A 114 -4.88 -10.41 -12.46
C GLU A 114 -3.94 -10.57 -13.64
N ARG A 115 -2.81 -9.85 -13.63
CA ARG A 115 -1.80 -9.90 -14.72
C ARG A 115 -0.86 -11.09 -14.61
N LEU A 116 -0.68 -11.64 -13.41
CA LEU A 116 0.33 -12.68 -13.14
C LEU A 116 0.19 -13.94 -13.99
N VAL A 117 -1.04 -14.32 -14.34
CA VAL A 117 -1.36 -15.55 -15.07
C VAL A 117 -1.73 -15.31 -16.54
N THR A 118 -1.52 -14.09 -17.06
CA THR A 118 -1.66 -13.85 -18.50
C THR A 118 -0.47 -14.46 -19.24
N GLU A 119 -0.69 -15.01 -20.44
CA GLU A 119 0.37 -15.68 -21.21
C GLU A 119 1.56 -14.75 -21.49
N GLU A 120 1.30 -13.47 -21.78
CA GLU A 120 2.35 -12.48 -22.04
C GLU A 120 3.22 -12.23 -20.80
N PHE A 121 2.60 -12.20 -19.60
CA PHE A 121 3.34 -12.00 -18.35
C PHE A 121 4.10 -13.27 -17.94
N LEU A 122 3.52 -14.45 -18.14
CA LEU A 122 4.18 -15.72 -17.88
C LEU A 122 5.39 -15.92 -18.81
N ASP A 123 5.25 -15.57 -20.11
CA ASP A 123 6.40 -15.58 -21.03
C ASP A 123 7.51 -14.61 -20.58
N PHE A 124 7.14 -13.41 -20.17
CA PHE A 124 8.08 -12.46 -19.60
C PHE A 124 8.81 -13.04 -18.38
N ALA A 125 8.05 -13.60 -17.44
CA ALA A 125 8.60 -14.12 -16.19
C ALA A 125 9.50 -15.34 -16.36
N ARG A 126 9.22 -16.22 -17.32
CA ARG A 126 10.09 -17.38 -17.69
C ARG A 126 11.43 -16.93 -18.28
N ASN A 127 11.44 -15.82 -19.02
CA ASN A 127 12.62 -15.31 -19.71
C ASN A 127 13.35 -14.21 -18.91
N THR A 128 12.98 -14.01 -17.65
CA THR A 128 13.55 -12.94 -16.81
C THR A 128 13.82 -13.46 -15.42
N LYS A 129 14.95 -13.08 -14.84
CA LYS A 129 15.28 -13.46 -13.46
C LYS A 129 14.38 -12.71 -12.47
N ILE A 130 13.41 -13.40 -11.89
CA ILE A 130 12.58 -12.90 -10.78
C ILE A 130 13.24 -13.34 -9.48
N SER A 131 13.77 -12.38 -8.72
CA SER A 131 14.49 -12.65 -7.46
C SER A 131 13.56 -12.75 -6.26
N MET A 132 12.50 -11.96 -6.26
CA MET A 132 11.54 -11.91 -5.17
C MET A 132 10.12 -11.61 -5.65
N VAL A 133 9.14 -12.19 -4.98
CA VAL A 133 7.73 -11.80 -5.04
C VAL A 133 7.34 -11.24 -3.68
N ALA A 134 7.16 -9.92 -3.61
CA ALA A 134 6.67 -9.24 -2.42
C ALA A 134 5.14 -9.05 -2.54
N ILE A 135 4.41 -9.47 -1.52
CA ILE A 135 2.96 -9.44 -1.50
C ILE A 135 2.53 -8.40 -0.47
N ASP A 136 2.08 -7.25 -0.96
CA ASP A 136 1.50 -6.22 -0.11
C ASP A 136 0.03 -6.53 0.17
N GLU A 137 -0.46 -6.09 1.33
CA GLU A 137 -1.80 -6.40 1.85
C GLU A 137 -2.12 -7.92 1.78
N ALA A 138 -1.16 -8.74 2.23
CA ALA A 138 -1.24 -10.20 2.12
C ALA A 138 -2.48 -10.81 2.80
N HIS A 139 -3.15 -10.09 3.73
CA HIS A 139 -4.43 -10.52 4.29
C HIS A 139 -5.53 -10.73 3.23
N CYS A 140 -5.36 -10.15 2.03
CA CYS A 140 -6.28 -10.34 0.91
C CYS A 140 -6.31 -11.79 0.36
N VAL A 141 -5.33 -12.64 0.70
CA VAL A 141 -5.31 -14.04 0.28
C VAL A 141 -6.21 -14.92 1.16
N SER A 142 -6.47 -14.52 2.40
CA SER A 142 -7.25 -15.27 3.37
C SER A 142 -8.73 -14.94 3.31
N GLN A 143 -9.58 -15.96 3.31
CA GLN A 143 -11.05 -15.78 3.41
C GLN A 143 -11.47 -15.22 4.77
N TRP A 144 -10.65 -15.37 5.79
CA TRP A 144 -10.84 -14.82 7.13
C TRP A 144 -10.30 -13.40 7.27
N GLY A 145 -9.63 -12.90 6.22
CA GLY A 145 -9.14 -11.53 6.16
C GLY A 145 -10.28 -10.51 5.95
N GLN A 146 -10.02 -9.26 6.29
CA GLN A 146 -11.04 -8.20 6.18
C GLN A 146 -11.42 -7.83 4.73
N ASP A 147 -10.54 -8.14 3.76
CA ASP A 147 -10.71 -7.79 2.32
C ASP A 147 -10.23 -8.96 1.45
N PHE A 148 -10.90 -10.11 1.55
CA PHE A 148 -10.57 -11.26 0.70
C PHE A 148 -10.74 -10.93 -0.78
N ARG A 149 -9.71 -11.25 -1.56
CA ARG A 149 -9.69 -11.06 -3.02
C ARG A 149 -9.32 -12.34 -3.75
N PRO A 150 -10.26 -12.97 -4.46
CA PRO A 150 -9.97 -14.20 -5.21
C PRO A 150 -8.80 -14.07 -6.18
N SER A 151 -8.55 -12.88 -6.72
CA SER A 151 -7.41 -12.62 -7.60
C SER A 151 -6.05 -12.86 -6.94
N TYR A 152 -5.96 -12.80 -5.62
CA TYR A 152 -4.72 -13.08 -4.87
C TYR A 152 -4.32 -14.56 -4.93
N LEU A 153 -5.24 -15.48 -5.17
CA LEU A 153 -4.93 -16.89 -5.37
C LEU A 153 -4.10 -17.12 -6.64
N LYS A 154 -4.15 -16.21 -7.61
CA LYS A 154 -3.29 -16.24 -8.81
C LYS A 154 -1.81 -16.08 -8.50
N ILE A 155 -1.46 -15.53 -7.33
CA ILE A 155 -0.07 -15.43 -6.87
C ILE A 155 0.53 -16.81 -6.70
N VAL A 156 -0.22 -17.73 -6.09
CA VAL A 156 0.21 -19.12 -5.86
C VAL A 156 0.42 -19.82 -7.20
N GLU A 157 -0.59 -19.74 -8.09
CA GLU A 157 -0.52 -20.29 -9.44
C GLU A 157 0.70 -19.76 -10.21
N PHE A 158 1.00 -18.48 -10.09
CA PHE A 158 2.18 -17.86 -10.71
C PHE A 158 3.48 -18.43 -10.15
N ILE A 159 3.63 -18.51 -8.81
CA ILE A 159 4.84 -19.02 -8.16
C ILE A 159 5.09 -20.48 -8.52
N GLU A 160 4.04 -21.30 -8.63
CA GLU A 160 4.14 -22.72 -9.03
C GLU A 160 4.59 -22.91 -10.48
N ARG A 161 4.30 -21.93 -11.35
CA ARG A 161 4.71 -21.97 -12.78
C ARG A 161 6.14 -21.47 -13.02
N MET A 162 6.83 -20.97 -11.99
CA MET A 162 8.21 -20.51 -12.10
C MET A 162 9.19 -21.69 -12.01
N GLU A 163 10.13 -21.78 -12.97
CA GLU A 163 11.19 -22.81 -12.97
C GLU A 163 12.09 -22.68 -11.73
N VAL A 164 12.45 -21.44 -11.38
CA VAL A 164 13.19 -21.10 -10.17
C VAL A 164 12.27 -20.32 -9.26
N ARG A 165 11.90 -20.92 -8.13
CA ARG A 165 11.04 -20.25 -7.16
C ARG A 165 11.72 -19.02 -6.57
N PRO A 166 11.16 -17.83 -6.70
CA PRO A 166 11.67 -16.61 -6.06
C PRO A 166 11.50 -16.65 -4.53
N VAL A 167 12.20 -15.78 -3.83
CA VAL A 167 11.91 -15.51 -2.41
C VAL A 167 10.51 -14.91 -2.33
N VAL A 168 9.68 -15.42 -1.42
CA VAL A 168 8.32 -14.91 -1.19
C VAL A 168 8.28 -14.13 0.12
N SER A 169 7.91 -12.87 0.04
CA SER A 169 7.78 -12.01 1.21
C SER A 169 6.39 -11.38 1.28
N ALA A 170 5.66 -11.70 2.35
CA ALA A 170 4.28 -11.27 2.55
C ALA A 170 4.21 -10.20 3.64
N PHE A 171 3.43 -9.13 3.40
CA PHE A 171 3.28 -8.01 4.32
C PHE A 171 1.82 -7.65 4.50
N THR A 172 1.42 -7.39 5.74
CA THR A 172 0.09 -6.87 6.05
C THR A 172 0.12 -5.96 7.27
N ALA A 173 -0.86 -5.06 7.37
CA ALA A 173 -1.01 -4.21 8.55
C ALA A 173 -1.69 -4.95 9.70
N THR A 174 -2.59 -5.89 9.40
CA THR A 174 -3.44 -6.57 10.38
C THR A 174 -3.56 -8.03 10.03
N ALA A 175 -3.31 -8.91 11.00
CA ALA A 175 -3.61 -10.33 10.87
C ALA A 175 -3.85 -10.93 12.27
N THR A 176 -4.98 -11.59 12.45
CA THR A 176 -5.18 -12.49 13.59
C THR A 176 -4.28 -13.71 13.43
N LYS A 177 -4.22 -14.56 14.44
CA LYS A 177 -3.43 -15.79 14.35
C LYS A 177 -3.91 -16.66 13.19
N GLU A 178 -5.20 -16.81 13.04
CA GLU A 178 -5.85 -17.59 11.97
C GLU A 178 -5.48 -17.03 10.59
N VAL A 179 -5.57 -15.72 10.39
CA VAL A 179 -5.20 -15.05 9.12
C VAL A 179 -3.71 -15.21 8.83
N ARG A 180 -2.86 -15.15 9.85
CA ARG A 180 -1.41 -15.34 9.70
C ARG A 180 -1.07 -16.77 9.26
N ASP A 181 -1.69 -17.76 9.90
CA ASP A 181 -1.49 -19.15 9.58
C ASP A 181 -1.99 -19.44 8.15
N ASP A 182 -3.18 -18.95 7.79
CA ASP A 182 -3.75 -18.99 6.43
C ASP A 182 -2.83 -18.37 5.36
N ILE A 183 -2.29 -17.18 5.61
CA ILE A 183 -1.34 -16.53 4.68
C ILE A 183 -0.13 -17.43 4.43
N SER A 184 0.42 -18.02 5.50
CA SER A 184 1.60 -18.87 5.40
C SER A 184 1.32 -20.14 4.61
N ASP A 185 0.17 -20.77 4.84
CA ASP A 185 -0.25 -22.01 4.18
C ASP A 185 -0.63 -21.77 2.72
N ILE A 186 -1.49 -20.79 2.44
CA ILE A 186 -1.96 -20.50 1.08
C ILE A 186 -0.81 -20.05 0.19
N LEU A 187 0.07 -19.15 0.67
CA LEU A 187 1.22 -18.69 -0.10
C LEU A 187 2.39 -19.70 -0.11
N MET A 188 2.23 -20.86 0.53
CA MET A 188 3.23 -21.92 0.62
C MET A 188 4.61 -21.38 1.06
N LEU A 189 4.62 -20.55 2.10
CA LEU A 189 5.86 -19.96 2.61
C LEU A 189 6.79 -21.03 3.19
N ARG A 190 8.05 -21.04 2.76
CA ARG A 190 9.04 -22.05 3.15
C ARG A 190 9.83 -21.59 4.36
N LYS A 191 9.50 -22.16 5.55
CA LYS A 191 10.15 -21.83 6.84
C LYS A 191 10.32 -20.31 7.01
N PRO A 192 9.23 -19.54 6.91
CA PRO A 192 9.31 -18.08 6.87
C PRO A 192 9.84 -17.52 8.20
N THR A 193 10.55 -16.42 8.09
CA THR A 193 10.73 -15.54 9.24
C THR A 193 9.42 -14.79 9.45
N VAL A 194 8.72 -15.06 10.54
CA VAL A 194 7.48 -14.39 10.91
C VAL A 194 7.80 -13.31 11.95
N LEU A 195 7.46 -12.07 11.64
CA LEU A 195 7.66 -10.95 12.57
C LEU A 195 6.37 -10.16 12.70
N THR A 196 5.97 -9.95 13.95
CA THR A 196 4.87 -9.05 14.29
C THR A 196 5.45 -7.90 15.13
N THR A 197 5.39 -6.68 14.62
CA THR A 197 5.75 -5.49 15.40
C THR A 197 4.56 -5.03 16.22
N GLY A 198 4.85 -4.29 17.31
CA GLY A 198 3.80 -3.75 18.17
C GLY A 198 2.83 -2.84 17.41
N PHE A 199 1.55 -2.91 17.78
CA PHE A 199 0.51 -2.02 17.25
C PHE A 199 0.39 -0.73 18.04
N ASP A 200 1.13 -0.61 19.15
CA ASP A 200 1.12 0.59 19.96
C ASP A 200 1.78 1.76 19.22
N ARG A 201 1.06 2.86 19.18
CA ARG A 201 1.48 4.11 18.54
C ARG A 201 1.33 5.25 19.54
N PRO A 202 2.35 5.51 20.34
CA PRO A 202 2.27 6.48 21.44
C PRO A 202 1.94 7.92 20.96
N ASN A 203 2.11 8.19 19.66
CA ASN A 203 1.74 9.46 19.05
C ASN A 203 0.26 9.53 18.60
N LEU A 204 -0.54 8.46 18.77
CA LEU A 204 -1.95 8.43 18.43
C LEU A 204 -2.81 8.36 19.69
N TYR A 205 -3.75 9.27 19.79
CA TYR A 205 -4.77 9.25 20.82
C TYR A 205 -6.09 8.72 20.29
N PHE A 206 -6.70 7.77 21.00
CA PHE A 206 -8.02 7.22 20.68
C PHE A 206 -9.01 7.62 21.76
N GLY A 207 -9.99 8.46 21.40
CA GLY A 207 -11.09 8.84 22.25
C GLY A 207 -12.42 8.28 21.76
N VAL A 208 -13.26 7.77 22.67
CA VAL A 208 -14.61 7.32 22.34
C VAL A 208 -15.61 8.18 23.10
N GLN A 209 -16.58 8.74 22.38
CA GLN A 209 -17.65 9.55 22.92
C GLN A 209 -19.00 9.06 22.41
N ALA A 210 -20.03 9.16 23.26
CA ALA A 210 -21.41 8.84 22.92
C ALA A 210 -22.31 10.10 23.09
N PRO A 211 -22.14 11.11 22.21
CA PRO A 211 -22.82 12.38 22.35
C PRO A 211 -24.32 12.30 22.00
N LYS A 212 -25.11 13.16 22.62
CA LYS A 212 -26.51 13.37 22.23
C LYS A 212 -26.61 14.03 20.85
N ASP A 213 -25.78 15.05 20.60
CA ASP A 213 -25.64 15.70 19.31
C ASP A 213 -24.23 15.44 18.76
N LYS A 214 -24.17 14.62 17.72
CA LYS A 214 -22.90 14.24 17.06
C LYS A 214 -22.30 15.39 16.27
N TYR A 215 -23.15 16.23 15.68
CA TYR A 215 -22.65 17.34 14.85
C TYR A 215 -22.01 18.42 15.73
N GLU A 216 -22.70 18.87 16.76
CA GLU A 216 -22.18 19.86 17.69
C GLU A 216 -20.90 19.38 18.40
N THR A 217 -20.85 18.11 18.80
CA THR A 217 -19.64 17.56 19.40
C THR A 217 -18.46 17.56 18.44
N MET A 218 -18.68 17.19 17.19
CA MET A 218 -17.64 17.23 16.14
C MET A 218 -17.22 18.69 15.84
N LYS A 219 -18.16 19.62 15.73
CA LYS A 219 -17.91 21.04 15.50
C LYS A 219 -17.02 21.60 16.61
N ASN A 220 -17.40 21.41 17.85
CA ASN A 220 -16.63 21.84 19.03
C ASN A 220 -15.21 21.24 19.02
N PHE A 221 -15.06 19.97 18.63
CA PHE A 221 -13.75 19.36 18.49
C PHE A 221 -12.90 20.06 17.43
N LEU A 222 -13.45 20.41 16.27
CA LEU A 222 -12.75 21.13 15.21
C LEU A 222 -12.38 22.56 15.65
N GLU A 223 -13.24 23.24 16.38
CA GLU A 223 -12.97 24.59 16.93
C GLU A 223 -11.83 24.58 17.95
N LEU A 224 -11.69 23.50 18.74
CA LEU A 224 -10.58 23.32 19.67
C LEU A 224 -9.25 22.97 19.00
N HIS A 225 -9.27 22.61 17.72
CA HIS A 225 -8.07 22.22 16.95
C HIS A 225 -7.93 23.06 15.68
N PRO A 226 -7.81 24.39 15.78
CA PRO A 226 -7.73 25.27 14.61
C PRO A 226 -6.46 25.01 13.80
N GLY A 227 -6.59 25.05 12.47
CA GLY A 227 -5.45 24.86 11.56
C GLY A 227 -4.97 23.41 11.43
N GLN A 228 -5.57 22.47 12.14
CA GLN A 228 -5.26 21.04 11.96
C GLN A 228 -6.09 20.42 10.84
N SER A 229 -5.49 19.46 10.17
CA SER A 229 -6.16 18.72 9.11
C SER A 229 -6.95 17.56 9.68
N GLY A 230 -8.17 17.33 9.14
CA GLY A 230 -9.08 16.32 9.63
C GLY A 230 -9.72 15.47 8.53
N VAL A 231 -9.95 14.19 8.86
CA VAL A 231 -10.75 13.28 8.03
C VAL A 231 -11.99 12.85 8.81
N ILE A 232 -13.17 13.11 8.25
CA ILE A 232 -14.45 12.74 8.87
C ILE A 232 -15.03 11.55 8.11
N TYR A 233 -15.12 10.38 8.79
CA TYR A 233 -15.75 9.19 8.23
C TYR A 233 -17.24 9.13 8.54
N CYS A 234 -18.05 9.12 7.50
CA CYS A 234 -19.51 8.98 7.59
C CYS A 234 -19.96 7.58 7.14
N LEU A 235 -21.13 7.13 7.62
CA LEU A 235 -21.69 5.83 7.27
C LEU A 235 -22.18 5.76 5.81
N THR A 236 -22.72 6.86 5.30
CA THR A 236 -23.33 6.94 3.97
C THR A 236 -22.85 8.16 3.20
N ARG A 237 -22.95 8.12 1.86
CA ARG A 237 -22.68 9.27 0.98
C ARG A 237 -23.54 10.48 1.36
N LYS A 238 -24.84 10.25 1.65
CA LYS A 238 -25.76 11.31 2.06
C LYS A 238 -25.28 12.02 3.33
N ASN A 239 -24.81 11.27 4.33
CA ASN A 239 -24.23 11.85 5.55
C ASN A 239 -22.95 12.66 5.26
N VAL A 240 -22.13 12.25 4.27
CA VAL A 240 -20.95 13.04 3.85
C VAL A 240 -21.40 14.40 3.33
N GLU A 241 -22.38 14.42 2.43
CA GLU A 241 -22.91 15.66 1.85
C GLU A 241 -23.46 16.59 2.93
N GLU A 242 -24.36 16.07 3.79
CA GLU A 242 -25.00 16.84 4.87
C GLU A 242 -23.99 17.42 5.86
N VAL A 243 -22.98 16.63 6.26
CA VAL A 243 -21.94 17.07 7.20
C VAL A 243 -21.06 18.14 6.53
N CYS A 244 -20.63 17.93 5.30
CA CYS A 244 -19.79 18.90 4.60
C CYS A 244 -20.53 20.23 4.30
N GLU A 245 -21.83 20.17 3.98
CA GLU A 245 -22.65 21.38 3.79
C GLU A 245 -22.78 22.19 5.08
N LYS A 246 -23.09 21.52 6.21
CA LYS A 246 -23.18 22.17 7.51
C LYS A 246 -21.86 22.80 7.95
N LEU A 247 -20.74 22.07 7.80
CA LEU A 247 -19.42 22.60 8.15
C LEU A 247 -19.03 23.81 7.30
N ARG A 248 -19.38 23.82 5.99
CA ARG A 248 -19.17 25.00 5.14
C ARG A 248 -20.02 26.19 5.60
N ALA A 249 -21.27 25.95 5.97
CA ALA A 249 -22.14 27.00 6.49
C ALA A 249 -21.62 27.59 7.81
N ASP A 250 -20.94 26.75 8.62
CA ASP A 250 -20.26 27.18 9.85
C ASP A 250 -18.85 27.77 9.61
N GLY A 251 -18.42 27.94 8.35
CA GLY A 251 -17.17 28.61 7.99
C GLY A 251 -15.93 27.72 7.93
N PHE A 252 -16.07 26.39 8.03
CA PHE A 252 -14.92 25.50 7.91
C PHE A 252 -14.52 25.25 6.46
N SER A 253 -13.20 25.18 6.21
CA SER A 253 -12.63 24.77 4.92
C SER A 253 -12.74 23.27 4.77
N VAL A 254 -13.79 22.76 4.10
CA VAL A 254 -14.10 21.34 3.99
C VAL A 254 -14.38 20.91 2.56
N THR A 255 -13.86 19.75 2.17
CA THR A 255 -14.18 19.06 0.92
C THR A 255 -14.78 17.68 1.18
N ARG A 256 -15.20 16.96 0.13
CA ARG A 256 -15.88 15.67 0.23
C ARG A 256 -15.27 14.66 -0.74
N TYR A 257 -15.32 13.38 -0.35
CA TYR A 257 -14.80 12.28 -1.16
C TYR A 257 -15.66 11.03 -1.01
N HIS A 258 -16.35 10.62 -2.06
CA HIS A 258 -17.11 9.36 -2.11
C HIS A 258 -17.37 8.93 -3.56
N ALA A 259 -17.71 7.64 -3.73
CA ALA A 259 -17.88 7.03 -5.06
C ALA A 259 -19.11 7.54 -5.86
N GLY A 260 -19.93 8.44 -5.30
CA GLY A 260 -21.01 9.11 -6.03
C GLY A 260 -20.56 10.34 -6.82
N LEU A 261 -19.32 10.82 -6.58
CA LEU A 261 -18.72 11.93 -7.32
C LEU A 261 -18.11 11.43 -8.63
N SER A 262 -17.98 12.30 -9.63
CA SER A 262 -17.20 12.01 -10.83
C SER A 262 -15.72 11.80 -10.51
N ASP A 263 -14.99 11.11 -11.37
CA ASP A 263 -13.56 10.85 -11.17
C ASP A 263 -12.76 12.15 -11.11
N ALA A 264 -13.10 13.12 -11.95
CA ALA A 264 -12.47 14.45 -11.96
C ALA A 264 -12.71 15.21 -10.65
N GLU A 265 -13.94 15.17 -10.12
CA GLU A 265 -14.28 15.81 -8.85
C GLU A 265 -13.61 15.12 -7.66
N ARG A 266 -13.53 13.78 -7.66
CA ARG A 266 -12.80 13.04 -6.63
C ARG A 266 -11.33 13.40 -6.61
N GLN A 267 -10.70 13.44 -7.79
CA GLN A 267 -9.31 13.83 -7.91
C GLN A 267 -9.07 15.26 -7.42
N LYS A 268 -9.87 16.21 -7.88
CA LYS A 268 -9.77 17.61 -7.44
C LYS A 268 -9.92 17.74 -5.91
N ASN A 269 -10.95 17.12 -5.34
CA ASN A 269 -11.22 17.21 -3.91
C ASN A 269 -10.11 16.55 -3.07
N GLN A 270 -9.51 15.48 -3.57
CA GLN A 270 -8.33 14.84 -2.96
C GLN A 270 -7.12 15.76 -3.01
N GLU A 271 -6.84 16.37 -4.16
CA GLU A 271 -5.77 17.34 -4.32
C GLU A 271 -5.97 18.56 -3.43
N ASP A 272 -7.20 19.08 -3.31
CA ASP A 272 -7.51 20.21 -2.44
C ASP A 272 -7.20 19.88 -0.97
N PHE A 273 -7.40 18.64 -0.53
CA PHE A 273 -7.03 18.20 0.81
C PHE A 273 -5.52 17.95 0.96
N ILE A 274 -4.86 17.35 -0.03
CA ILE A 274 -3.43 17.04 0.01
C ILE A 274 -2.58 18.33 0.02
N TYR A 275 -2.98 19.33 -0.77
CA TYR A 275 -2.26 20.61 -0.89
C TYR A 275 -2.79 21.69 0.07
N ASP A 276 -3.46 21.32 1.16
CA ASP A 276 -3.95 22.20 2.21
C ASP A 276 -4.92 23.31 1.74
N ARG A 277 -5.52 23.17 0.56
CA ARG A 277 -6.60 24.05 0.09
C ARG A 277 -7.91 23.80 0.83
N ALA A 278 -8.10 22.58 1.33
CA ALA A 278 -9.16 22.22 2.25
C ALA A 278 -8.56 21.57 3.51
N ALA A 279 -8.88 22.09 4.69
CA ALA A 279 -8.36 21.55 5.95
C ALA A 279 -9.05 20.23 6.34
N ILE A 280 -10.30 20.03 5.93
CA ILE A 280 -11.11 18.88 6.34
C ILE A 280 -11.63 18.16 5.09
N ILE A 281 -11.67 16.82 5.15
CA ILE A 281 -12.30 16.01 4.12
C ILE A 281 -13.32 15.04 4.72
N GLY A 282 -14.57 15.12 4.25
CA GLY A 282 -15.61 14.15 4.57
C GLY A 282 -15.58 12.96 3.62
N LYS A 283 -15.64 11.71 4.15
CA LYS A 283 -15.54 10.48 3.38
C LYS A 283 -16.52 9.42 3.86
N ASP A 284 -17.08 8.60 2.96
CA ASP A 284 -17.86 7.43 3.36
C ASP A 284 -16.96 6.20 3.60
N ARG A 285 -17.41 5.26 4.44
CA ARG A 285 -16.63 4.07 4.80
C ARG A 285 -16.38 3.11 3.63
N LYS A 286 -17.23 3.14 2.59
CA LYS A 286 -17.18 2.22 1.44
C LYS A 286 -16.27 2.71 0.30
N SER A 287 -15.99 3.99 0.22
CA SER A 287 -15.07 4.56 -0.78
C SER A 287 -13.63 4.25 -0.41
N GLY A 288 -13.19 3.01 -0.59
CA GLY A 288 -11.86 2.48 -0.41
C GLY A 288 -10.88 3.25 0.48
N SER A 289 -10.05 2.58 1.20
CA SER A 289 -8.87 3.16 1.86
C SER A 289 -7.79 3.52 0.83
N ALA A 290 -8.16 4.31 -0.19
CA ALA A 290 -7.14 4.97 -0.97
C ALA A 290 -6.35 5.81 0.04
N GLY A 291 -5.15 5.36 0.37
CA GLY A 291 -4.23 6.10 1.22
C GLY A 291 -4.19 7.53 0.72
N MET A 292 -4.44 8.47 1.60
CA MET A 292 -4.16 9.86 1.37
C MET A 292 -2.89 10.17 2.16
N PRO A 293 -1.69 9.88 1.61
CA PRO A 293 -0.48 10.35 2.26
C PRO A 293 -0.49 11.87 2.13
N ARG A 294 -0.48 12.56 3.25
CA ARG A 294 0.01 13.92 3.25
C ARG A 294 1.53 13.85 3.16
N PRO A 295 2.17 14.65 2.32
CA PRO A 295 3.60 14.86 2.46
C PRO A 295 3.85 15.37 3.88
N ILE A 296 4.73 14.69 4.59
CA ILE A 296 5.21 15.14 5.89
C ILE A 296 6.05 16.38 5.61
N SER A 297 5.54 17.56 6.02
CA SER A 297 6.31 18.78 6.05
C SER A 297 7.33 18.72 7.18
#